data_aa63cbbffd7c5143d37b687ec6ed82b3
#
_entry.id   aa63cbbffd7c5143d37b687ec6ed82b3
#
_cell.length_a   1.000
_cell.length_b   1.000
_cell.length_c   1.000
_cell.angle_alpha   90.00
_cell.angle_beta   90.00
_cell.angle_gamma   90.00
#
_symmetry.space_group_name_H-M   'P 1'
#
loop_
_entity.id
_entity.type
_entity.pdbx_description
1 polymer ?
#
loop_
_entity_poly.entity_id
_entity_poly.type
_entity_poly.pdbx_seq_one_letter_code
_entity_poly.pdbx_strand_id
1 'polypeptide(L)'
;GERIVGVQLADRVVVFAKNSELLYKNFTFTVSGAGTYKFVITDLKAGNWQIKKDGRVFIPLTEVRAAEGVLAFEGVAGSYEFCR
;
A
#
# COMPACT_ATOMS: atom_id res chain seq x y z
N GLY A 1 5.83 16.14 -4.48
CA GLY A 1 6.75 15.57 -3.53
C GLY A 1 6.32 14.18 -3.11
N GLU A 2 7.28 13.40 -2.77
CA GLU A 2 7.02 12.03 -2.34
C GLU A 2 6.58 12.00 -0.90
N ARG A 3 5.46 11.35 -0.65
CA ARG A 3 4.89 11.22 0.68
C ARG A 3 5.13 9.86 1.28
N ILE A 4 5.64 8.91 0.50
CA ILE A 4 5.83 7.53 0.92
C ILE A 4 7.26 7.09 0.71
N VAL A 5 7.66 6.11 1.50
CA VAL A 5 8.92 5.38 1.33
C VAL A 5 8.57 3.90 1.21
N GLY A 6 9.11 3.26 0.18
CA GLY A 6 8.93 1.82 -0.01
C GLY A 6 10.24 1.09 0.12
N VAL A 7 10.21 -0.06 0.81
CA VAL A 7 11.35 -0.95 0.94
C VAL A 7 10.95 -2.32 0.42
N GLN A 8 11.67 -2.81 -0.58
CA GLN A 8 11.41 -4.12 -1.16
C GLN A 8 12.48 -5.09 -0.69
N LEU A 9 12.05 -6.13 0.02
CA LEU A 9 12.89 -7.23 0.45
C LEU A 9 12.64 -8.45 -0.43
N ALA A 10 13.33 -9.55 -0.17
CA ALA A 10 13.23 -10.74 -1.02
C ALA A 10 11.80 -11.29 -1.11
N ASP A 11 11.04 -11.22 -0.02
CA ASP A 11 9.70 -11.81 0.06
C ASP A 11 8.61 -10.83 0.50
N ARG A 12 8.95 -9.55 0.72
CA ARG A 12 7.96 -8.59 1.21
C ARG A 12 8.27 -7.17 0.78
N VAL A 13 7.24 -6.36 0.79
CA VAL A 13 7.31 -4.94 0.48
C VAL A 13 6.69 -4.17 1.64
N VAL A 14 7.41 -3.21 2.17
CA VAL A 14 6.92 -2.35 3.25
C VAL A 14 6.84 -0.92 2.73
N VAL A 15 5.69 -0.28 2.93
CA VAL A 15 5.46 1.11 2.52
C VAL A 15 5.00 1.89 3.73
N PHE A 16 5.57 3.06 3.94
CA PHE A 16 5.23 3.92 5.08
C PHE A 16 5.34 5.39 4.71
N ALA A 17 4.79 6.25 5.56
CA ALA A 17 4.79 7.69 5.32
C ALA A 17 6.18 8.26 5.57
N LYS A 18 6.65 9.10 4.64
CA LYS A 18 8.00 9.67 4.70
C LYS A 18 8.22 10.57 5.92
N ASN A 19 7.22 11.35 6.28
CA ASN A 19 7.34 12.35 7.35
C ASN A 19 6.52 12.01 8.59
N SER A 20 6.21 10.74 8.79
CA SER A 20 5.39 10.27 9.91
C SER A 20 3.97 10.86 9.93
N GLU A 21 3.53 11.46 8.83
CA GLU A 21 2.17 11.93 8.69
C GLU A 21 1.30 10.80 8.16
N LEU A 22 0.05 10.74 8.61
CA LEU A 22 -0.87 9.73 8.12
C LEU A 22 -1.17 9.95 6.63
N LEU A 23 -1.18 8.85 5.88
CA LEU A 23 -1.52 8.88 4.46
C LEU A 23 -3.05 8.94 4.34
N TYR A 24 -3.55 10.02 3.78
CA TYR A 24 -4.99 10.25 3.63
C TYR A 24 -5.41 10.57 2.20
N LYS A 25 -4.44 10.73 1.30
CA LYS A 25 -4.68 10.97 -0.12
C LYS A 25 -4.28 9.73 -0.92
N ASN A 26 -4.79 9.63 -2.13
CA ASN A 26 -4.42 8.54 -3.03
C ASN A 26 -2.92 8.57 -3.29
N PHE A 27 -2.32 7.39 -3.37
CA PHE A 27 -0.90 7.27 -3.69
C PHE A 27 -0.66 6.01 -4.50
N THR A 28 0.48 5.98 -5.19
CA THR A 28 0.87 4.83 -6.01
C THR A 28 2.30 4.42 -5.70
N PHE A 29 2.60 3.15 -5.93
CA PHE A 29 3.97 2.65 -5.91
C PHE A 29 4.08 1.47 -6.87
N THR A 30 5.30 1.20 -7.31
CA THR A 30 5.57 0.12 -8.27
C THR A 30 6.52 -0.88 -7.66
N VAL A 31 6.21 -2.16 -7.85
CA VAL A 31 7.02 -3.27 -7.36
C VAL A 31 7.50 -4.07 -8.56
N SER A 32 8.80 -4.39 -8.59
CA SER A 32 9.39 -5.20 -9.64
C SER A 32 9.91 -6.51 -9.06
N GLY A 33 10.11 -7.50 -9.94
CA GLY A 33 10.64 -8.79 -9.56
C GLY A 33 9.71 -9.93 -9.93
N ALA A 34 10.13 -11.15 -9.62
CA ALA A 34 9.36 -12.37 -9.88
C ALA A 34 8.87 -12.96 -8.56
N GLY A 35 7.70 -13.63 -8.62
CA GLY A 35 7.15 -14.28 -7.45
C GLY A 35 6.13 -13.43 -6.70
N THR A 36 5.72 -13.92 -5.55
CA THR A 36 4.71 -13.28 -4.72
C THR A 36 5.35 -12.62 -3.51
N TYR A 37 4.90 -11.41 -3.22
CA TYR A 37 5.40 -10.64 -2.09
C TYR A 37 4.29 -10.45 -1.06
N LYS A 38 4.69 -10.36 0.19
CA LYS A 38 3.81 -9.91 1.26
C LYS A 38 3.94 -8.40 1.38
N PHE A 39 2.82 -7.70 1.27
CA PHE A 39 2.80 -6.24 1.34
C PHE A 39 2.33 -5.81 2.72
N VAL A 40 3.05 -4.87 3.30
CA VAL A 40 2.68 -4.24 4.57
C VAL A 40 2.71 -2.74 4.35
N ILE A 41 1.56 -2.10 4.42
CA ILE A 41 1.42 -0.67 4.20
C ILE A 41 1.01 -0.05 5.53
N THR A 42 1.82 0.87 6.03
CA THR A 42 1.61 1.49 7.33
C THR A 42 1.29 2.97 7.21
N ASP A 43 0.98 3.61 8.33
CA ASP A 43 0.68 5.04 8.41
C ASP A 43 -0.54 5.46 7.60
N LEU A 44 -1.49 4.55 7.42
CA LEU A 44 -2.73 4.86 6.71
C LEU A 44 -3.73 5.51 7.66
N LYS A 45 -4.39 6.55 7.19
CA LYS A 45 -5.50 7.14 7.93
C LYS A 45 -6.67 6.17 7.95
N ALA A 46 -7.38 6.11 9.07
CA ALA A 46 -8.54 5.25 9.22
C ALA A 46 -9.60 5.55 8.17
N GLY A 47 -10.32 4.54 7.75
CA GLY A 47 -11.38 4.64 6.77
C GLY A 47 -11.32 3.50 5.77
N ASN A 48 -12.08 3.65 4.69
CA ASN A 48 -12.15 2.64 3.65
C ASN A 48 -11.19 2.98 2.52
N TRP A 49 -10.45 1.97 2.10
CA TRP A 49 -9.48 2.09 1.01
C TRP A 49 -9.79 1.08 -0.09
N GLN A 50 -9.51 1.46 -1.32
CA GLN A 50 -9.54 0.58 -2.48
C GLN A 50 -8.14 0.44 -3.02
N ILE A 51 -7.75 -0.77 -3.39
CA ILE A 51 -6.43 -1.01 -3.97
C ILE A 51 -6.62 -1.43 -5.42
N LYS A 52 -5.98 -0.70 -6.33
CA LYS A 52 -5.92 -1.04 -7.74
C LYS A 52 -4.53 -1.55 -8.09
N LYS A 53 -4.47 -2.49 -9.00
CA LYS A 53 -3.21 -3.04 -9.51
C LYS A 53 -3.24 -2.92 -11.03
N ASP A 54 -2.24 -2.22 -11.59
CA ASP A 54 -2.12 -1.99 -13.02
C ASP A 54 -3.41 -1.42 -13.63
N GLY A 55 -4.05 -0.49 -12.90
CA GLY A 55 -5.26 0.17 -13.35
C GLY A 55 -6.56 -0.60 -13.12
N ARG A 56 -6.49 -1.78 -12.52
CA ARG A 56 -7.67 -2.61 -12.26
C ARG A 56 -7.89 -2.77 -10.77
N VAL A 57 -9.15 -2.89 -10.38
CA VAL A 57 -9.49 -3.12 -8.97
C VAL A 57 -8.91 -4.45 -8.53
N PHE A 58 -8.08 -4.41 -7.48
CA PHE A 58 -7.45 -5.59 -6.90
C PHE A 58 -8.13 -5.96 -5.58
N ILE A 59 -8.30 -4.98 -4.70
CA ILE A 59 -9.08 -5.13 -3.48
C ILE A 59 -10.12 -4.02 -3.50
N PRO A 60 -11.42 -4.33 -3.69
CA PRO A 60 -12.44 -3.31 -3.90
C PRO A 60 -12.73 -2.45 -2.68
N LEU A 61 -12.60 -3.03 -1.49
CA LEU A 61 -12.85 -2.29 -0.26
C LEU A 61 -12.13 -2.97 0.90
N THR A 62 -11.40 -2.18 1.66
CA THR A 62 -10.76 -2.66 2.86
C THR A 62 -10.78 -1.55 3.90
N GLU A 63 -11.07 -1.92 5.15
CA GLU A 63 -11.16 -0.96 6.23
C GLU A 63 -9.85 -0.89 7.01
N VAL A 64 -9.39 0.33 7.23
CA VAL A 64 -8.25 0.61 8.11
C VAL A 64 -8.80 1.19 9.40
N ARG A 65 -8.50 0.54 10.52
CA ARG A 65 -8.95 0.99 11.84
C ARG A 65 -7.99 2.01 12.41
N ALA A 66 -8.53 2.99 13.13
CA ALA A 66 -7.75 4.09 13.68
C ALA A 66 -6.59 3.63 14.57
N ALA A 67 -6.77 2.54 15.29
CA ALA A 67 -5.74 2.02 16.20
C ALA A 67 -4.61 1.28 15.47
N GLU A 68 -4.82 0.87 14.23
CA GLU A 68 -3.87 0.03 13.50
C GLU A 68 -3.12 0.76 12.40
N GLY A 69 -3.84 1.47 11.54
CA GLY A 69 -3.23 2.20 10.44
C GLY A 69 -2.49 1.35 9.42
N VAL A 70 -2.77 0.05 9.37
CA VAL A 70 -2.00 -0.93 8.60
C VAL A 70 -2.90 -1.77 7.71
N LEU A 71 -2.45 -2.00 6.47
CA LEU A 71 -3.03 -3.01 5.59
C LEU A 71 -1.94 -4.00 5.21
N ALA A 72 -2.30 -5.27 5.16
CA ALA A 72 -1.40 -6.35 4.73
C ALA A 72 -2.11 -7.22 3.70
N PHE A 73 -1.39 -7.57 2.64
CA PHE A 73 -1.93 -8.44 1.60
C PHE A 73 -0.78 -9.07 0.82
N GLU A 74 -1.12 -10.02 -0.06
CA GLU A 74 -0.13 -10.64 -0.93
C GLU A 74 -0.42 -10.28 -2.38
N GLY A 75 0.63 -10.18 -3.19
CA GLY A 75 0.50 -9.89 -4.61
C GLY A 75 1.81 -10.04 -5.35
N VAL A 76 1.71 -10.01 -6.67
CA VAL A 76 2.89 -10.07 -7.55
C VAL A 76 3.32 -8.67 -7.95
N ALA A 77 4.45 -8.57 -8.65
CA ALA A 77 4.95 -7.30 -9.15
C ALA A 77 3.89 -6.55 -9.98
N GLY A 78 3.91 -5.24 -9.93
CA GLY A 78 2.99 -4.38 -10.66
C GLY A 78 2.95 -3.00 -10.06
N SER A 79 2.06 -2.18 -10.61
CA SER A 79 1.83 -0.82 -10.11
C SER A 79 0.57 -0.83 -9.26
N TYR A 80 0.71 -0.45 -8.00
CA TYR A 80 -0.37 -0.45 -7.03
C TYR A 80 -0.80 0.98 -6.72
N GLU A 81 -2.12 1.19 -6.72
CA GLU A 81 -2.71 2.48 -6.37
C GLU A 81 -3.66 2.31 -5.21
N PHE A 82 -3.45 3.10 -4.16
CA PHE A 82 -4.31 3.14 -2.99
C PHE A 82 -5.24 4.33 -3.11
N CYS A 83 -6.53 4.08 -3.10
CA CYS A 83 -7.57 5.10 -3.25
C CYS A 83 -8.50 5.09 -2.04
N ARG A 84 -8.91 6.26 -1.65
CA ARG A 84 -9.90 6.42 -0.58
C ARG A 84 -11.30 6.60 -1.12
#